data_832f25f0e3d64484b4caefadd4377a01
#
_entry.id   832f25f0e3d64484b4caefadd4377a01
#
_cell.length_a   1.000
_cell.length_b   1.000
_cell.length_c   1.000
_cell.angle_alpha   90.00
_cell.angle_beta   90.00
_cell.angle_gamma   90.00
#
_symmetry.space_group_name_H-M   'P 1'
#
loop_
_entity.id
_entity.type
_entity.pdbx_description
1 polymer ?
#
loop_
_entity_poly.entity_id
_entity_poly.type
_entity_poly.pdbx_seq_one_letter_code
_entity_poly.pdbx_strand_id
1 'polypeptide(L)'
;MKTTIKITELTHRELSDFLCTALFQSFWANVDYDVKDEEGIEIESQYETATIEEAMASILLNGKTITISDKEDGQEWKVDIDTLLKGFDKVAENRDYRHHVWNFITQDYDYTDADIILQFAIFGNETYA
;
A
#
# COMPACT_ATOMS: atom_id res chain seq x y z
N MET A 1 13.07 27.23 -6.09
CA MET A 1 12.96 26.00 -6.87
C MET A 1 12.27 24.93 -6.03
N LYS A 2 11.17 24.40 -6.52
CA LYS A 2 10.48 23.31 -5.81
C LYS A 2 11.13 22.00 -6.16
N THR A 3 11.68 21.31 -5.15
CA THR A 3 12.13 19.95 -5.31
C THR A 3 10.92 19.06 -5.10
N THR A 4 10.41 18.45 -6.16
CA THR A 4 9.32 17.50 -6.07
C THR A 4 9.91 16.11 -5.90
N ILE A 5 9.58 15.45 -4.78
CA ILE A 5 9.94 14.07 -4.56
C ILE A 5 8.94 13.21 -5.33
N LYS A 6 9.43 12.33 -6.18
CA LYS A 6 8.58 11.41 -6.93
C LYS A 6 9.10 9.99 -6.79
N ILE A 7 8.23 9.10 -6.32
CA ILE A 7 8.50 7.68 -6.27
C ILE A 7 7.86 7.05 -7.50
N THR A 8 8.68 6.54 -8.41
CA THR A 8 8.22 5.94 -9.66
C THR A 8 8.17 4.43 -9.60
N GLU A 9 8.87 3.82 -8.66
CA GLU A 9 8.88 2.37 -8.49
C GLU A 9 9.21 2.02 -7.04
N LEU A 10 8.80 0.83 -6.63
CA LEU A 10 9.12 0.24 -5.34
C LEU A 10 9.73 -1.12 -5.56
N THR A 11 10.79 -1.44 -4.81
CA THR A 11 11.33 -2.80 -4.80
C THR A 11 10.36 -3.72 -4.07
N HIS A 12 10.50 -5.03 -4.28
CA HIS A 12 9.70 -6.02 -3.58
C HIS A 12 9.80 -5.85 -2.06
N ARG A 13 11.00 -5.62 -1.55
CA ARG A 13 11.24 -5.42 -0.12
C ARG A 13 10.58 -4.15 0.42
N GLU A 14 10.73 -3.04 -0.30
CA GLU A 14 10.11 -1.77 0.09
C GLU A 14 8.59 -1.89 0.14
N LEU A 15 8.01 -2.54 -0.87
CA LEU A 15 6.56 -2.73 -0.96
C LEU A 15 6.06 -3.69 0.12
N SER A 16 6.75 -4.79 0.35
CA SER A 16 6.43 -5.76 1.39
C SER A 16 6.46 -5.13 2.78
N ASP A 17 7.50 -4.37 3.11
CA ASP A 17 7.61 -3.64 4.38
C ASP A 17 6.51 -2.58 4.53
N PHE A 18 6.20 -1.86 3.47
CA PHE A 18 5.13 -0.86 3.46
C PHE A 18 3.76 -1.51 3.74
N LEU A 19 3.44 -2.60 3.05
CA LEU A 19 2.17 -3.31 3.23
C LEU A 19 2.05 -3.89 4.64
N CYS A 20 3.11 -4.44 5.17
CA CYS A 20 3.15 -4.93 6.53
C CYS A 20 2.83 -3.81 7.53
N THR A 21 3.49 -2.67 7.38
CA THR A 21 3.33 -1.53 8.28
C THR A 21 1.94 -0.91 8.16
N ALA A 22 1.41 -0.76 6.95
CA ALA A 22 0.13 -0.09 6.71
C ALA A 22 -1.09 -0.93 7.08
N LEU A 23 -1.01 -2.26 6.93
CA LEU A 23 -2.21 -3.10 6.95
C LEU A 23 -2.35 -3.97 8.19
N PHE A 24 -1.27 -4.55 8.73
CA PHE A 24 -1.41 -5.56 9.77
C PHE A 24 -1.85 -5.04 11.13
N GLN A 25 -1.70 -3.75 11.40
CA GLN A 25 -2.18 -3.12 12.62
C GLN A 25 -3.10 -1.96 12.32
N SER A 26 -3.71 -1.96 11.14
CA SER A 26 -4.61 -0.89 10.75
C SER A 26 -5.84 -0.84 11.66
N PHE A 27 -6.20 0.36 12.10
CA PHE A 27 -7.41 0.56 12.90
C PHE A 27 -8.68 0.61 12.04
N TRP A 28 -8.56 0.82 10.73
CA TRP A 28 -9.74 0.97 9.86
C TRP A 28 -9.80 -0.04 8.71
N ALA A 29 -8.67 -0.58 8.28
CA ALA A 29 -8.60 -1.40 7.07
C ALA A 29 -8.36 -2.87 7.37
N ASN A 30 -9.13 -3.73 6.71
CA ASN A 30 -8.79 -5.14 6.51
C ASN A 30 -8.24 -5.29 5.11
N VAL A 31 -7.32 -6.22 4.93
CA VAL A 31 -6.91 -6.64 3.60
C VAL A 31 -7.49 -8.03 3.34
N ASP A 32 -8.16 -8.16 2.22
CA ASP A 32 -8.55 -9.43 1.68
C ASP A 32 -7.64 -9.66 0.47
N TYR A 33 -6.73 -10.58 0.62
CA TYR A 33 -5.95 -11.04 -0.50
C TYR A 33 -6.63 -12.29 -1.01
N ASP A 34 -7.25 -12.12 -2.17
CA ASP A 34 -7.69 -13.29 -2.89
C ASP A 34 -6.41 -13.97 -3.39
N VAL A 35 -6.05 -15.03 -2.71
CA VAL A 35 -4.89 -15.86 -3.04
C VAL A 35 -5.05 -16.60 -4.37
N LYS A 36 -6.10 -16.30 -5.12
CA LYS A 36 -6.31 -16.84 -6.44
C LYS A 36 -5.93 -15.82 -7.48
N ASP A 37 -5.10 -16.22 -8.43
CA ASP A 37 -4.87 -15.41 -9.62
C ASP A 37 -6.12 -15.44 -10.52
N GLU A 38 -6.08 -14.72 -11.62
CA GLU A 38 -7.20 -14.65 -12.57
C GLU A 38 -7.59 -16.01 -13.16
N GLU A 39 -6.73 -17.00 -13.05
CA GLU A 39 -6.96 -18.37 -13.51
C GLU A 39 -7.47 -19.28 -12.39
N GLY A 40 -7.65 -18.75 -11.18
CA GLY A 40 -8.16 -19.49 -10.04
C GLY A 40 -7.11 -20.33 -9.32
N ILE A 41 -5.83 -20.12 -9.61
CA ILE A 41 -4.72 -20.82 -8.95
C ILE A 41 -4.35 -20.07 -7.66
N GLU A 42 -4.29 -20.77 -6.54
CA GLU A 42 -3.92 -20.17 -5.26
C GLU A 42 -2.49 -19.60 -5.32
N ILE A 43 -2.38 -18.29 -5.11
CA ILE A 43 -1.08 -17.60 -5.11
C ILE A 43 -0.19 -18.08 -3.97
N GLU A 44 -0.76 -18.45 -2.82
CA GLU A 44 -0.01 -19.04 -1.72
C GLU A 44 0.78 -20.29 -2.11
N SER A 45 0.23 -21.12 -3.01
CA SER A 45 0.96 -22.30 -3.47
C SER A 45 2.18 -21.98 -4.31
N GLN A 46 2.22 -20.78 -4.91
CA GLN A 46 3.37 -20.27 -5.66
C GLN A 46 4.43 -19.64 -4.76
N TYR A 47 4.06 -19.27 -3.52
CA TYR A 47 4.91 -18.57 -2.58
C TYR A 47 4.90 -19.24 -1.20
N GLU A 48 5.02 -20.57 -1.17
CA GLU A 48 4.93 -21.39 0.06
C GLU A 48 5.84 -20.93 1.20
N THR A 49 6.95 -20.26 0.88
CA THR A 49 7.90 -19.75 1.87
C THR A 49 7.75 -18.25 2.11
N ALA A 50 6.81 -17.59 1.41
CA ALA A 50 6.63 -16.15 1.53
C ALA A 50 5.67 -15.81 2.67
N THR A 51 5.94 -14.69 3.33
CA THR A 51 4.97 -14.11 4.26
C THR A 51 3.81 -13.51 3.48
N ILE A 52 2.72 -13.16 4.17
CA ILE A 52 1.53 -12.56 3.55
C ILE A 52 1.89 -11.26 2.82
N GLU A 53 2.66 -10.39 3.46
CA GLU A 53 3.09 -9.11 2.86
C GLU A 53 3.99 -9.32 1.63
N GLU A 54 4.83 -10.34 1.65
CA GLU A 54 5.66 -10.67 0.49
C GLU A 54 4.82 -11.20 -0.68
N ALA A 55 3.82 -12.03 -0.38
CA ALA A 55 2.89 -12.52 -1.39
C ALA A 55 2.08 -11.36 -2.02
N MET A 56 1.57 -10.45 -1.20
CA MET A 56 0.85 -9.27 -1.68
C MET A 56 1.74 -8.37 -2.53
N ALA A 57 2.98 -8.16 -2.13
CA ALA A 57 3.94 -7.37 -2.90
C ALA A 57 4.16 -8.00 -4.29
N SER A 58 4.30 -9.31 -4.35
CA SER A 58 4.44 -10.02 -5.62
C SER A 58 3.20 -9.88 -6.51
N ILE A 59 2.00 -9.98 -5.93
CA ILE A 59 0.72 -9.77 -6.63
C ILE A 59 0.71 -8.39 -7.29
N LEU A 60 1.03 -7.35 -6.52
CA LEU A 60 1.02 -5.98 -7.02
C LEU A 60 2.09 -5.74 -8.09
N LEU A 61 3.30 -6.25 -7.88
CA LEU A 61 4.40 -6.09 -8.84
C LEU A 61 4.15 -6.85 -10.15
N ASN A 62 3.27 -7.84 -10.13
CA ASN A 62 2.82 -8.54 -11.34
C ASN A 62 1.60 -7.87 -12.01
N GLY A 63 1.26 -6.66 -11.59
CA GLY A 63 0.19 -5.88 -12.21
C GLY A 63 -1.22 -6.28 -11.78
N LYS A 64 -1.34 -7.05 -10.71
CA LYS A 64 -2.64 -7.52 -10.18
C LYS A 64 -3.06 -6.66 -8.99
N THR A 65 -4.25 -6.92 -8.43
CA THR A 65 -4.83 -6.13 -7.36
C THR A 65 -4.93 -6.90 -6.05
N ILE A 66 -4.90 -6.14 -4.94
CA ILE A 66 -5.35 -6.62 -3.64
C ILE A 66 -6.64 -5.87 -3.27
N THR A 67 -7.46 -6.42 -2.40
CA THR A 67 -8.68 -5.79 -1.94
C THR A 67 -8.51 -5.29 -0.51
N ILE A 68 -8.74 -4.01 -0.30
CA ILE A 68 -8.75 -3.40 1.03
C ILE A 68 -10.19 -3.07 1.37
N SER A 69 -10.62 -3.38 2.59
CA SER A 69 -11.99 -3.13 3.04
C SER A 69 -12.02 -2.39 4.36
N ASP A 70 -13.11 -1.63 4.56
CA ASP A 70 -13.40 -0.95 5.81
C ASP A 70 -13.83 -1.99 6.86
N LYS A 71 -13.26 -1.92 8.06
CA LYS A 71 -13.56 -2.86 9.15
C LYS A 71 -14.99 -2.76 9.67
N GLU A 72 -15.61 -1.58 9.56
CA GLU A 72 -16.94 -1.35 10.11
C GLU A 72 -18.04 -1.68 9.13
N ASP A 73 -17.97 -1.13 7.90
CA ASP A 73 -19.05 -1.25 6.94
C ASP A 73 -18.78 -2.23 5.80
N GLY A 74 -17.57 -2.75 5.71
CA GLY A 74 -17.19 -3.73 4.70
C GLY A 74 -17.04 -3.16 3.29
N GLN A 75 -17.04 -1.85 3.12
CA GLN A 75 -16.79 -1.23 1.81
C GLN A 75 -15.42 -1.64 1.30
N GLU A 76 -15.34 -2.01 0.02
CA GLU A 76 -14.14 -2.56 -0.58
C GLU A 76 -13.55 -1.65 -1.65
N TRP A 77 -12.21 -1.65 -1.73
CA TRP A 77 -11.45 -0.94 -2.76
C TRP A 77 -10.39 -1.88 -3.33
N LYS A 78 -10.33 -1.96 -4.65
CA LYS A 78 -9.25 -2.68 -5.32
C LYS A 78 -8.07 -1.76 -5.52
N VAL A 79 -6.89 -2.23 -5.13
CA VAL A 79 -5.66 -1.45 -5.17
C VAL A 79 -4.63 -2.20 -6.00
N ASP A 80 -4.05 -1.52 -6.98
CA ASP A 80 -2.90 -2.01 -7.76
C ASP A 80 -1.65 -1.19 -7.44
N ILE A 81 -0.53 -1.53 -8.07
CA ILE A 81 0.74 -0.82 -7.83
C ILE A 81 0.65 0.64 -8.27
N ASP A 82 -0.03 0.93 -9.38
CA ASP A 82 -0.17 2.30 -9.86
C ASP A 82 -0.97 3.17 -8.89
N THR A 83 -2.01 2.61 -8.28
CA THR A 83 -2.79 3.29 -7.25
C THR A 83 -1.92 3.66 -6.05
N LEU A 84 -1.07 2.75 -5.60
CA LEU A 84 -0.14 3.04 -4.49
C LEU A 84 0.87 4.11 -4.86
N LEU A 85 1.48 4.01 -6.05
CA LEU A 85 2.45 5.00 -6.51
C LEU A 85 1.84 6.38 -6.61
N LYS A 86 0.58 6.49 -7.08
CA LYS A 86 -0.16 7.75 -7.10
C LYS A 86 -0.42 8.28 -5.69
N GLY A 87 -0.62 7.40 -4.72
CA GLY A 87 -0.75 7.78 -3.32
C GLY A 87 0.51 8.46 -2.80
N PHE A 88 1.67 7.89 -3.07
CA PHE A 88 2.96 8.53 -2.75
C PHE A 88 3.09 9.90 -3.40
N ASP A 89 2.74 10.01 -4.68
CA ASP A 89 2.80 11.29 -5.40
C ASP A 89 1.87 12.34 -4.79
N LYS A 90 0.63 11.97 -4.49
CA LYS A 90 -0.35 12.89 -3.88
C LYS A 90 0.11 13.42 -2.52
N VAL A 91 0.69 12.55 -1.71
CA VAL A 91 1.24 12.94 -0.39
C VAL A 91 2.45 13.83 -0.58
N ALA A 92 3.36 13.48 -1.50
CA ALA A 92 4.56 14.27 -1.78
C ALA A 92 4.24 15.67 -2.29
N GLU A 93 3.16 15.82 -3.05
CA GLU A 93 2.70 17.11 -3.58
C GLU A 93 1.97 17.95 -2.52
N ASN A 94 1.51 17.33 -1.44
CA ASN A 94 0.74 18.02 -0.41
C ASN A 94 1.69 18.58 0.66
N ARG A 95 1.67 19.91 0.81
CA ARG A 95 2.56 20.63 1.73
C ARG A 95 2.44 20.14 3.18
N ASP A 96 1.23 19.80 3.60
CA ASP A 96 0.96 19.43 5.00
C ASP A 96 1.29 17.97 5.31
N TYR A 97 1.39 17.12 4.27
CA TYR A 97 1.56 15.68 4.42
C TYR A 97 2.86 15.13 3.82
N ARG A 98 3.62 15.94 3.08
CA ARG A 98 4.81 15.46 2.35
C ARG A 98 5.87 14.81 3.23
N HIS A 99 5.92 15.17 4.53
CA HIS A 99 6.89 14.61 5.46
C HIS A 99 6.72 13.09 5.64
N HIS A 100 5.51 12.56 5.44
CA HIS A 100 5.28 11.12 5.49
C HIS A 100 6.03 10.37 4.40
N VAL A 101 6.08 10.92 3.18
CA VAL A 101 6.86 10.34 2.08
C VAL A 101 8.36 10.50 2.35
N TRP A 102 8.77 11.63 2.90
CA TRP A 102 10.16 11.84 3.28
C TRP A 102 10.63 10.81 4.31
N ASN A 103 9.80 10.54 5.32
CA ASN A 103 10.09 9.50 6.32
C ASN A 103 10.21 8.12 5.66
N PHE A 104 9.37 7.82 4.68
CA PHE A 104 9.46 6.58 3.93
C PHE A 104 10.79 6.46 3.17
N ILE A 105 11.19 7.51 2.46
CA ILE A 105 12.43 7.53 1.67
C ILE A 105 13.65 7.35 2.55
N THR A 106 13.66 7.96 3.73
CA THR A 106 14.77 7.87 4.68
C THR A 106 14.73 6.58 5.52
N GLN A 107 13.75 5.72 5.28
CA GLN A 107 13.54 4.46 6.00
C GLN A 107 13.31 4.66 7.51
N ASP A 108 12.73 5.79 7.86
CA ASP A 108 12.38 6.15 9.24
C ASP A 108 10.87 6.37 9.36
N TYR A 109 10.09 5.56 8.66
CA TYR A 109 8.64 5.67 8.68
C TYR A 109 8.01 4.68 9.66
N ASP A 110 6.85 5.07 10.19
CA ASP A 110 6.06 4.25 11.07
C ASP A 110 4.66 4.00 10.48
N TYR A 111 3.78 3.42 11.29
CA TYR A 111 2.40 3.15 10.89
C TYR A 111 1.68 4.42 10.43
N THR A 112 1.85 5.54 11.12
CA THR A 112 1.17 6.79 10.76
C THR A 112 1.55 7.24 9.37
N ASP A 113 2.83 7.19 9.03
CA ASP A 113 3.32 7.55 7.69
C ASP A 113 2.72 6.63 6.63
N ALA A 114 2.78 5.32 6.85
CA ALA A 114 2.26 4.33 5.90
C ALA A 114 0.73 4.44 5.75
N ASP A 115 0.01 4.65 6.84
CA ASP A 115 -1.44 4.80 6.83
C ASP A 115 -1.88 6.02 6.02
N ILE A 116 -1.24 7.16 6.21
CA ILE A 116 -1.55 8.39 5.46
C ILE A 116 -1.33 8.16 3.96
N ILE A 117 -0.22 7.54 3.58
CA ILE A 117 0.06 7.24 2.17
C ILE A 117 -1.00 6.32 1.59
N LEU A 118 -1.38 5.28 2.32
CA LEU A 118 -2.43 4.36 1.90
C LEU A 118 -3.78 5.06 1.73
N GLN A 119 -4.16 5.92 2.68
CA GLN A 119 -5.42 6.66 2.58
C GLN A 119 -5.43 7.61 1.38
N PHE A 120 -4.33 8.31 1.12
CA PHE A 120 -4.21 9.14 -0.08
C PHE A 120 -4.27 8.33 -1.37
N ALA A 121 -3.74 7.11 -1.36
CA ALA A 121 -3.83 6.22 -2.53
C ALA A 121 -5.27 5.85 -2.84
N ILE A 122 -6.07 5.54 -1.83
CA ILE A 122 -7.44 5.08 -1.98
C ILE A 122 -8.41 6.25 -2.13
N PHE A 123 -8.30 7.28 -1.29
CA PHE A 123 -9.29 8.35 -1.16
C PHE A 123 -8.83 9.70 -1.70
N GLY A 124 -7.52 9.89 -1.89
CA GLY A 124 -6.96 11.19 -2.26
C GLY A 124 -6.81 12.18 -1.10
N ASN A 125 -7.14 11.77 0.12
CA ASN A 125 -7.02 12.59 1.33
C ASN A 125 -7.00 11.69 2.58
N GLU A 126 -6.77 12.33 3.74
CA GLU A 126 -6.93 11.65 5.02
C GLU A 126 -8.43 11.55 5.36
N THR A 127 -8.98 10.35 5.34
CA THR A 127 -10.41 10.07 5.59
C THR A 127 -10.63 9.57 7.01
N TYR A 128 -9.71 8.78 7.54
CA TYR A 128 -9.75 8.22 8.89
C TYR A 128 -8.70 8.92 9.76
N ALA A 129 -9.16 9.65 10.75
CA ALA A 129 -8.28 10.38 11.66
C ALA A 129 -7.75 9.52 12.80
#